data_cb4ce06cf6c8d1458ef74d754e9d7768
#
_entry.id   cb4ce06cf6c8d1458ef74d754e9d7768
#
_cell.length_a   1.000
_cell.length_b   1.000
_cell.length_c   1.000
_cell.angle_alpha   90.00
_cell.angle_beta   90.00
_cell.angle_gamma   90.00
#
_symmetry.space_group_name_H-M   'P 1'
#
loop_
_entity.id
_entity.type
_entity.pdbx_description
1 polymer ?
#
loop_
_entity_poly.entity_id
_entity_poly.type
_entity_poly.pdbx_seq_one_letter_code
_entity_poly.pdbx_strand_id
1 'polypeptide(L)'
;MFALLKIASCRCESLLGIAPMKRMLINATHAEEVRVALVTGQRLYDFDLENRTREQKKANIYKGHVTRVEPSLEAVFVEYGAGRQGFLSMREIANTYYKADPRQTTNIRELITEGTELLVQVEKEERGNKGAALSTYISLAGRYLVLMPNNPKGGGISRQISGTVREDLKNMLASLNTPRGMSVIVRTAGIGRSQEELQIDLQHLLDLWAQIQKTATLGPSPMLVHQEAGVVTRAIRDYLRDDVAEILIDNEQAFGEAYNFVKAVMPNQLDKLKTYTLNEPLFAHFGIESQIQTAYEREVKLPAGGSIVIDQTEALVSIDINSAKSTRGHDVEETALNTNLEAAEEIARQLRLRDIGGLVVIDFIDMTKERNQRMVEAKLREATQSDRARIQFGQLSRFGLMEMSRQRLRPSLEEATGYVCPRCHGTGMVRDLRSLSLSIMRKVEEIALRERHGEVQIEVPVEIAAFLLNEKRHSLVYLEQTSGVRVTVLPHPHLETPDVCSKYTRL
;
A
#
# COMPACT_ATOMS: atom_id res chain seq x y z
N MET A 1 -40.23 -9.43 3.43
CA MET A 1 -40.91 -8.13 3.25
C MET A 1 -39.96 -6.95 3.37
N PHE A 2 -39.00 -6.92 4.31
CA PHE A 2 -38.02 -5.84 4.45
C PHE A 2 -36.97 -5.73 3.31
N ALA A 3 -36.57 -6.84 2.69
CA ALA A 3 -35.60 -6.85 1.57
C ALA A 3 -36.16 -6.26 0.27
N LEU A 4 -37.49 -6.42 0.05
CA LEU A 4 -38.17 -5.86 -1.13
C LEU A 4 -38.34 -4.32 -1.03
N LEU A 5 -38.46 -3.78 0.18
CA LEU A 5 -38.54 -2.34 0.41
C LEU A 5 -37.20 -1.63 0.21
N LYS A 6 -36.07 -2.29 0.53
CA LYS A 6 -34.70 -1.76 0.25
C LYS A 6 -34.39 -1.68 -1.26
N ILE A 7 -34.86 -2.67 -2.05
CA ILE A 7 -34.69 -2.69 -3.51
C ILE A 7 -35.59 -1.63 -4.19
N ALA A 8 -36.74 -1.34 -3.63
CA ALA A 8 -37.64 -0.30 -4.13
C ALA A 8 -37.13 1.12 -3.88
N SER A 9 -36.44 1.38 -2.75
CA SER A 9 -35.81 2.68 -2.44
C SER A 9 -34.69 3.02 -3.42
N CYS A 10 -33.84 2.04 -3.76
CA CYS A 10 -32.70 2.25 -4.68
C CYS A 10 -33.16 2.46 -6.15
N ARG A 11 -34.30 1.87 -6.54
CA ARG A 11 -34.91 2.12 -7.87
C ARG A 11 -35.63 3.48 -7.96
N CYS A 12 -36.11 4.02 -6.84
CA CYS A 12 -36.75 5.33 -6.82
C CYS A 12 -35.75 6.47 -6.96
N GLU A 13 -34.56 6.38 -6.38
CA GLU A 13 -33.51 7.42 -6.50
C GLU A 13 -33.00 7.57 -7.94
N SER A 14 -32.87 6.47 -8.67
CA SER A 14 -32.46 6.51 -10.09
C SER A 14 -33.53 7.03 -11.05
N LEU A 15 -34.81 6.97 -10.67
CA LEU A 15 -35.93 7.47 -11.46
C LEU A 15 -36.19 8.98 -11.27
N LEU A 16 -35.67 9.56 -10.18
CA LEU A 16 -35.86 10.99 -9.86
C LEU A 16 -34.69 11.88 -10.33
N GLY A 17 -33.66 11.32 -11.00
CA GLY A 17 -32.50 12.11 -11.48
C GLY A 17 -31.66 12.74 -10.37
N ILE A 18 -31.83 12.31 -9.12
CA ILE A 18 -31.03 12.78 -7.98
C ILE A 18 -29.70 11.99 -8.01
N ALA A 19 -28.60 12.71 -8.14
CA ALA A 19 -27.27 12.10 -8.06
C ALA A 19 -27.10 11.32 -6.73
N PRO A 20 -26.60 10.07 -6.76
CA PRO A 20 -26.45 9.29 -5.54
C PRO A 20 -25.53 10.00 -4.56
N MET A 21 -25.95 10.07 -3.30
CA MET A 21 -25.24 10.79 -2.23
C MET A 21 -23.91 10.14 -1.93
N LYS A 22 -22.84 10.95 -1.91
CA LYS A 22 -21.51 10.51 -1.49
C LYS A 22 -21.36 10.65 0.02
N ARG A 23 -20.83 9.63 0.66
CA ARG A 23 -20.59 9.56 2.11
C ARG A 23 -19.21 9.03 2.43
N MET A 24 -18.67 9.48 3.54
CA MET A 24 -17.50 8.86 4.19
C MET A 24 -17.98 8.11 5.42
N LEU A 25 -17.62 6.84 5.51
CA LEU A 25 -17.99 5.95 6.61
C LEU A 25 -16.72 5.54 7.37
N ILE A 26 -16.68 5.81 8.66
CA ILE A 26 -15.54 5.47 9.52
C ILE A 26 -16.00 4.43 10.54
N ASN A 27 -15.45 3.21 10.40
CA ASN A 27 -15.68 2.10 11.29
C ASN A 27 -14.47 1.92 12.23
N ALA A 28 -14.66 2.23 13.50
CA ALA A 28 -13.64 2.18 14.54
C ALA A 28 -14.13 1.44 15.80
N THR A 29 -15.07 0.51 15.65
CA THR A 29 -15.60 -0.30 16.76
C THR A 29 -14.58 -1.26 17.35
N HIS A 30 -13.62 -1.72 16.55
CA HIS A 30 -12.50 -2.55 16.98
C HIS A 30 -11.24 -1.69 17.06
N ALA A 31 -10.61 -1.67 18.24
CA ALA A 31 -9.44 -0.83 18.48
C ALA A 31 -8.21 -1.23 17.63
N GLU A 32 -8.12 -2.49 17.26
CA GLU A 32 -7.00 -3.06 16.47
C GLU A 32 -7.06 -2.68 15.01
N GLU A 33 -8.24 -2.39 14.47
CA GLU A 33 -8.44 -2.12 13.06
C GLU A 33 -9.45 -1.00 12.85
N VAL A 34 -9.03 0.08 12.22
CA VAL A 34 -9.89 1.18 11.83
C VAL A 34 -10.02 1.20 10.32
N ARG A 35 -11.25 1.26 9.82
CA ARG A 35 -11.58 1.22 8.41
C ARG A 35 -12.32 2.48 7.98
N VAL A 36 -11.94 3.03 6.84
CA VAL A 36 -12.61 4.16 6.21
C VAL A 36 -13.09 3.77 4.84
N ALA A 37 -14.37 3.95 4.57
CA ALA A 37 -14.98 3.68 3.28
C ALA A 37 -15.58 4.95 2.69
N LEU A 38 -15.39 5.13 1.39
CA LEU A 38 -16.02 6.18 0.61
C LEU A 38 -17.05 5.54 -0.31
N VAL A 39 -18.30 5.93 -0.17
CA VAL A 39 -19.41 5.33 -0.88
C VAL A 39 -20.18 6.37 -1.69
N THR A 40 -20.71 5.93 -2.84
CA THR A 40 -21.69 6.65 -3.64
C THR A 40 -22.97 5.83 -3.64
N GLY A 41 -23.97 6.26 -2.87
CA GLY A 41 -25.11 5.42 -2.57
C GLY A 41 -24.70 4.16 -1.80
N GLN A 42 -24.83 2.99 -2.45
CA GLN A 42 -24.41 1.69 -1.90
C GLN A 42 -23.15 1.12 -2.58
N ARG A 43 -22.50 1.90 -3.45
CA ARG A 43 -21.29 1.46 -4.16
C ARG A 43 -20.04 2.00 -3.47
N LEU A 44 -19.18 1.10 -3.05
CA LEU A 44 -17.85 1.42 -2.52
C LEU A 44 -16.94 1.87 -3.67
N TYR A 45 -16.35 3.07 -3.57
CA TYR A 45 -15.42 3.56 -4.59
C TYR A 45 -14.00 3.79 -4.08
N ASP A 46 -13.81 3.94 -2.77
CA ASP A 46 -12.49 4.00 -2.16
C ASP A 46 -12.51 3.42 -0.75
N PHE A 47 -11.39 2.89 -0.30
CA PHE A 47 -11.27 2.21 0.97
C PHE A 47 -9.87 2.42 1.57
N ASP A 48 -9.79 2.66 2.86
CA ASP A 48 -8.56 2.76 3.62
C ASP A 48 -8.68 1.96 4.92
N LEU A 49 -7.58 1.35 5.32
CA LEU A 49 -7.50 0.52 6.51
C LEU A 49 -6.21 0.81 7.27
N GLU A 50 -6.33 0.92 8.59
CA GLU A 50 -5.19 0.97 9.51
C GLU A 50 -5.27 -0.21 10.46
N ASN A 51 -4.27 -1.07 10.39
CA ASN A 51 -4.07 -2.13 11.37
C ASN A 51 -3.15 -1.61 12.47
N ARG A 52 -3.69 -1.32 13.65
CA ARG A 52 -2.95 -0.78 14.79
C ARG A 52 -2.00 -1.77 15.45
N THR A 53 -2.09 -3.04 15.11
CA THR A 53 -1.12 -4.06 15.55
C THR A 53 0.19 -4.01 14.75
N ARG A 54 0.18 -3.35 13.59
CA ARG A 54 1.35 -3.11 12.76
C ARG A 54 1.66 -1.61 12.75
N GLU A 55 2.77 -1.25 13.33
CA GLU A 55 3.24 0.12 13.35
C GLU A 55 3.57 0.59 11.93
N GLN A 56 2.85 1.61 11.44
CA GLN A 56 3.17 2.29 10.18
C GLN A 56 4.15 3.41 10.49
N LYS A 57 5.31 3.39 9.84
CA LYS A 57 6.39 4.36 10.04
C LYS A 57 6.47 5.41 8.94
N LYS A 58 5.79 5.22 7.81
CA LYS A 58 5.81 6.17 6.69
C LYS A 58 5.39 7.57 7.15
N ALA A 59 6.15 8.57 6.73
CA ALA A 59 6.01 9.98 7.09
C ALA A 59 6.26 10.33 8.57
N ASN A 60 6.53 9.37 9.44
CA ASN A 60 7.00 9.64 10.79
C ASN A 60 8.34 10.35 10.77
N ILE A 61 8.57 11.24 11.73
CA ILE A 61 9.80 11.99 11.87
C ILE A 61 10.53 11.53 13.13
N TYR A 62 11.80 11.18 12.96
CA TYR A 62 12.67 10.69 14.03
C TYR A 62 13.91 11.58 14.16
N LYS A 63 14.40 11.69 15.38
CA LYS A 63 15.77 12.12 15.61
C LYS A 63 16.65 10.88 15.58
N GLY A 64 17.55 10.81 14.61
CA GLY A 64 18.45 9.69 14.41
C GLY A 64 19.90 10.17 14.40
N HIS A 65 20.84 9.23 14.34
CA HIS A 65 22.26 9.53 14.17
C HIS A 65 22.91 8.61 13.14
N VAL A 66 23.93 9.13 12.47
CA VAL A 66 24.69 8.38 11.47
C VAL A 66 25.52 7.30 12.16
N THR A 67 25.33 6.05 11.76
CA THR A 67 26.08 4.90 12.28
C THR A 67 27.21 4.48 11.36
N ARG A 68 27.02 4.64 10.05
CA ARG A 68 28.00 4.26 9.03
C ARG A 68 27.88 5.14 7.80
N VAL A 69 29.03 5.56 7.29
CA VAL A 69 29.14 6.27 6.01
C VAL A 69 29.59 5.29 4.94
N GLU A 70 28.83 5.17 3.85
CA GLU A 70 29.10 4.23 2.75
C GLU A 70 29.31 4.98 1.43
N PRO A 71 30.59 5.31 1.09
CA PRO A 71 30.88 6.07 -0.12
C PRO A 71 30.50 5.38 -1.42
N SER A 72 30.57 4.04 -1.46
CA SER A 72 30.22 3.24 -2.64
C SER A 72 28.76 3.36 -3.04
N LEU A 73 27.88 3.70 -2.09
CA LEU A 73 26.46 3.91 -2.29
C LEU A 73 26.06 5.40 -2.31
N GLU A 74 27.02 6.30 -2.13
CA GLU A 74 26.75 7.73 -1.90
C GLU A 74 25.67 7.96 -0.84
N ALA A 75 25.78 7.26 0.28
CA ALA A 75 24.75 7.20 1.31
C ALA A 75 25.33 7.00 2.71
N VAL A 76 24.50 7.22 3.70
CA VAL A 76 24.78 6.89 5.10
C VAL A 76 23.67 5.98 5.65
N PHE A 77 24.03 5.20 6.67
CA PHE A 77 23.06 4.45 7.46
C PHE A 77 22.78 5.19 8.76
N VAL A 78 21.52 5.24 9.14
CA VAL A 78 21.03 6.01 10.27
C VAL A 78 20.31 5.10 11.25
N GLU A 79 20.69 5.17 12.52
CA GLU A 79 19.92 4.61 13.62
C GLU A 79 18.84 5.60 14.03
N TYR A 80 17.59 5.20 13.88
CA TYR A 80 16.43 6.06 14.17
C TYR A 80 15.44 5.43 15.16
N GLY A 81 15.77 4.27 15.74
CA GLY A 81 14.95 3.59 16.74
C GLY A 81 14.08 2.46 16.20
N ALA A 82 14.27 2.06 14.95
CA ALA A 82 13.66 0.89 14.37
C ALA A 82 14.57 -0.35 14.51
N GLY A 83 14.02 -1.53 14.27
CA GLY A 83 14.79 -2.78 14.33
C GLY A 83 15.91 -2.91 13.30
N ARG A 84 15.88 -2.10 12.24
CA ARG A 84 16.92 -2.00 11.21
C ARG A 84 17.30 -0.56 10.99
N GLN A 85 18.56 -0.33 10.61
CA GLN A 85 19.05 1.00 10.24
C GLN A 85 18.39 1.47 8.94
N GLY A 86 18.11 2.77 8.87
CA GLY A 86 17.58 3.42 7.68
C GLY A 86 18.69 3.79 6.70
N PHE A 87 18.33 3.78 5.41
CA PHE A 87 19.18 4.23 4.32
C PHE A 87 18.90 5.70 4.01
N LEU A 88 19.93 6.54 4.01
CA LEU A 88 19.85 7.95 3.71
C LEU A 88 20.81 8.30 2.58
N SER A 89 20.27 8.55 1.39
CA SER A 89 21.06 8.97 0.22
C SER A 89 21.64 10.37 0.45
N MET A 90 22.82 10.61 -0.06
CA MET A 90 23.48 11.93 -0.03
C MET A 90 22.59 13.05 -0.61
N ARG A 91 21.76 12.75 -1.61
CA ARG A 91 20.82 13.70 -2.23
C ARG A 91 19.70 14.13 -1.28
N GLU A 92 19.41 13.31 -0.27
CA GLU A 92 18.38 13.53 0.73
C GLU A 92 18.93 14.14 2.03
N ILE A 93 20.20 14.52 2.07
CA ILE A 93 20.85 15.17 3.21
C ILE A 93 20.89 16.68 2.97
N ALA A 94 20.26 17.45 3.86
CA ALA A 94 20.31 18.89 3.81
C ALA A 94 21.73 19.41 4.08
N ASN A 95 22.13 20.44 3.35
CA ASN A 95 23.49 21.01 3.46
C ASN A 95 23.85 21.51 4.87
N THR A 96 22.85 21.80 5.68
CA THR A 96 23.03 22.23 7.09
C THR A 96 23.69 21.18 7.97
N TYR A 97 23.63 19.91 7.58
CA TYR A 97 24.25 18.78 8.30
C TYR A 97 25.68 18.51 7.85
N TYR A 98 26.15 19.13 6.76
CA TYR A 98 27.49 18.96 6.24
C TYR A 98 28.52 19.80 6.99
N LYS A 99 29.66 19.20 7.23
CA LYS A 99 30.82 19.89 7.86
C LYS A 99 31.67 20.69 6.87
N ALA A 100 31.59 20.36 5.58
CA ALA A 100 32.28 21.01 4.50
C ALA A 100 31.31 21.44 3.40
N ASP A 101 31.75 22.34 2.53
CA ASP A 101 30.91 22.78 1.39
C ASP A 101 30.85 21.67 0.33
N PRO A 102 29.68 21.17 -0.02
CA PRO A 102 29.51 20.13 -1.04
C PRO A 102 29.89 20.58 -2.45
N ARG A 103 30.18 21.89 -2.64
CA ARG A 103 30.74 22.43 -3.90
C ARG A 103 32.24 22.22 -4.01
N GLN A 104 32.93 22.03 -2.89
CA GLN A 104 34.38 21.87 -2.83
C GLN A 104 34.82 20.42 -2.79
N THR A 105 34.01 19.53 -2.24
CA THR A 105 34.28 18.09 -2.17
C THR A 105 33.03 17.27 -2.45
N THR A 106 33.23 16.19 -3.16
CA THR A 106 32.14 15.18 -3.42
C THR A 106 32.30 13.96 -2.53
N ASN A 107 33.35 13.91 -1.70
CA ASN A 107 33.57 12.78 -0.82
C ASN A 107 32.67 12.85 0.41
N ILE A 108 31.73 11.94 0.48
CA ILE A 108 30.72 11.90 1.56
C ILE A 108 31.37 11.78 2.96
N ARG A 109 32.52 11.14 3.09
CA ARG A 109 33.25 11.03 4.38
C ARG A 109 33.76 12.36 4.90
N GLU A 110 34.04 13.31 4.02
CA GLU A 110 34.44 14.66 4.38
C GLU A 110 33.25 15.54 4.73
N LEU A 111 32.08 15.24 4.14
CA LEU A 111 30.86 16.00 4.32
C LEU A 111 30.14 15.65 5.63
N ILE A 112 30.06 14.36 5.97
CA ILE A 112 29.34 13.89 7.14
C ILE A 112 30.11 12.77 7.87
N THR A 113 30.02 12.77 9.18
CA THR A 113 30.70 11.79 10.04
C THR A 113 29.72 10.96 10.83
N GLU A 114 30.21 9.79 11.25
CA GLU A 114 29.47 8.92 12.19
C GLU A 114 29.16 9.69 13.49
N GLY A 115 28.00 9.41 14.09
CA GLY A 115 27.53 10.11 15.28
C GLY A 115 26.83 11.43 15.02
N THR A 116 26.79 11.94 13.79
CA THR A 116 26.03 13.15 13.44
C THR A 116 24.55 12.93 13.69
N GLU A 117 23.93 13.75 14.53
CA GLU A 117 22.49 13.72 14.77
C GLU A 117 21.74 14.41 13.64
N LEU A 118 20.68 13.77 13.20
CA LEU A 118 19.82 14.21 12.09
C LEU A 118 18.36 14.12 12.48
N LEU A 119 17.56 15.05 11.97
CA LEU A 119 16.11 14.92 11.94
C LEU A 119 15.72 14.28 10.59
N VAL A 120 15.15 13.09 10.63
CA VAL A 120 14.84 12.29 9.45
C VAL A 120 13.37 11.92 9.39
N GLN A 121 12.83 11.89 8.18
CA GLN A 121 11.48 11.42 7.89
C GLN A 121 11.55 10.15 7.04
N VAL A 122 10.68 9.19 7.35
CA VAL A 122 10.57 7.93 6.59
C VAL A 122 9.82 8.20 5.29
N GLU A 123 10.51 8.04 4.17
CA GLU A 123 9.89 8.14 2.83
C GLU A 123 9.28 6.81 2.38
N LYS A 124 10.03 5.73 2.61
CA LYS A 124 9.61 4.36 2.26
C LYS A 124 9.90 3.45 3.44
N GLU A 125 8.91 2.64 3.79
CA GLU A 125 9.06 1.64 4.84
C GLU A 125 9.99 0.50 4.44
N GLU A 126 10.44 -0.24 5.44
CA GLU A 126 11.21 -1.45 5.26
C GLU A 126 10.43 -2.46 4.40
N ARG A 127 11.13 -3.10 3.46
CA ARG A 127 10.54 -4.12 2.60
C ARG A 127 11.52 -5.28 2.38
N GLY A 128 11.11 -6.46 2.77
CA GLY A 128 11.97 -7.64 2.68
C GLY A 128 13.29 -7.43 3.41
N ASN A 129 14.41 -7.52 2.70
CA ASN A 129 15.75 -7.31 3.24
C ASN A 129 16.24 -5.85 3.17
N LYS A 130 15.44 -4.94 2.62
CA LYS A 130 15.81 -3.52 2.48
C LYS A 130 15.33 -2.73 3.69
N GLY A 131 16.22 -1.94 4.29
CA GLY A 131 15.87 -0.97 5.31
C GLY A 131 15.02 0.19 4.77
N ALA A 132 14.43 0.97 5.68
CA ALA A 132 13.63 2.13 5.31
C ALA A 132 14.48 3.17 4.56
N ALA A 133 13.86 3.84 3.58
CA ALA A 133 14.46 5.01 2.94
C ALA A 133 14.07 6.27 3.71
N LEU A 134 15.06 7.07 4.09
CA LEU A 134 14.91 8.28 4.88
C LEU A 134 15.24 9.52 4.06
N SER A 135 14.74 10.67 4.52
CA SER A 135 15.12 11.99 4.03
C SER A 135 15.27 12.97 5.19
N THR A 136 16.23 13.89 5.12
CA THR A 136 16.31 15.02 6.04
C THR A 136 15.43 16.18 5.60
N TYR A 137 14.95 16.17 4.38
CA TYR A 137 13.98 17.13 3.87
C TYR A 137 12.59 16.78 4.34
N ILE A 138 12.12 17.49 5.36
CA ILE A 138 10.82 17.24 5.99
C ILE A 138 9.68 17.72 5.10
N SER A 139 8.59 16.97 5.07
CA SER A 139 7.38 17.27 4.35
C SER A 139 6.17 17.08 5.28
N LEU A 140 5.43 18.14 5.52
CA LEU A 140 4.24 18.13 6.38
C LEU A 140 2.98 18.34 5.53
N ALA A 141 2.14 17.32 5.47
CA ALA A 141 0.92 17.36 4.67
C ALA A 141 -0.24 17.99 5.45
N GLY A 142 -0.77 19.08 4.95
CA GLY A 142 -2.03 19.66 5.35
C GLY A 142 -3.19 19.25 4.44
N ARG A 143 -4.33 19.85 4.63
CA ARG A 143 -5.50 19.60 3.77
C ARG A 143 -5.29 20.11 2.35
N TYR A 144 -4.83 21.35 2.20
CA TYR A 144 -4.69 22.05 0.93
C TYR A 144 -3.24 22.24 0.50
N LEU A 145 -2.33 22.24 1.45
CA LEU A 145 -0.92 22.53 1.28
C LEU A 145 -0.04 21.42 1.81
N VAL A 146 1.17 21.33 1.27
CA VAL A 146 2.28 20.58 1.86
C VAL A 146 3.39 21.57 2.18
N LEU A 147 3.79 21.65 3.45
CA LEU A 147 4.89 22.48 3.90
C LEU A 147 6.20 21.71 3.88
N MET A 148 7.22 22.31 3.26
CA MET A 148 8.61 21.82 3.31
C MET A 148 9.45 22.84 4.05
N PRO A 149 9.62 22.67 5.38
CA PRO A 149 10.18 23.71 6.23
C PRO A 149 11.69 23.91 6.06
N ASN A 150 12.40 22.95 5.51
CA ASN A 150 13.86 23.01 5.32
C ASN A 150 14.32 22.79 3.87
N ASN A 151 13.40 22.88 2.92
CA ASN A 151 13.70 22.77 1.49
C ASN A 151 13.17 24.00 0.73
N PRO A 152 13.95 25.05 0.54
CA PRO A 152 13.51 26.28 -0.13
C PRO A 152 13.28 26.11 -1.63
N LYS A 153 13.76 25.04 -2.24
CA LYS A 153 13.65 24.77 -3.69
C LYS A 153 12.48 23.84 -4.05
N GLY A 154 11.76 23.33 -3.07
CA GLY A 154 10.75 22.30 -3.27
C GLY A 154 9.34 22.82 -3.58
N GLY A 155 9.09 24.13 -3.55
CA GLY A 155 7.76 24.74 -3.70
C GLY A 155 7.16 24.61 -5.09
N GLY A 156 5.84 24.77 -5.16
CA GLY A 156 5.12 24.77 -6.43
C GLY A 156 3.64 24.40 -6.31
N ILE A 157 3.13 23.83 -7.37
CA ILE A 157 1.73 23.41 -7.50
C ILE A 157 1.74 21.95 -7.93
N SER A 158 0.80 21.17 -7.41
CA SER A 158 0.65 19.75 -7.78
C SER A 158 0.70 19.56 -9.30
N ARG A 159 1.43 18.57 -9.76
CA ARG A 159 1.56 18.23 -11.20
C ARG A 159 0.25 17.78 -11.83
N GLN A 160 -0.75 17.44 -11.02
CA GLN A 160 -2.08 17.07 -11.49
C GLN A 160 -2.95 18.27 -11.86
N ILE A 161 -2.52 19.48 -11.53
CA ILE A 161 -3.21 20.73 -11.83
C ILE A 161 -2.61 21.35 -13.08
N SER A 162 -3.44 21.68 -14.06
CA SER A 162 -3.03 22.26 -15.35
C SER A 162 -3.89 23.47 -15.75
N GLY A 163 -3.49 24.18 -16.79
CA GLY A 163 -4.24 25.29 -17.38
C GLY A 163 -4.26 26.56 -16.54
N THR A 164 -5.31 27.36 -16.74
CA THR A 164 -5.53 28.66 -16.06
C THR A 164 -5.59 28.53 -14.54
N VAL A 165 -6.20 27.45 -14.05
CA VAL A 165 -6.28 27.15 -12.60
C VAL A 165 -4.90 27.09 -11.96
N ARG A 166 -3.90 26.60 -12.69
CA ARG A 166 -2.51 26.54 -12.19
C ARG A 166 -1.92 27.94 -12.00
N GLU A 167 -2.21 28.87 -12.90
CA GLU A 167 -1.71 30.25 -12.79
C GLU A 167 -2.39 31.01 -11.65
N ASP A 168 -3.71 30.83 -11.47
CA ASP A 168 -4.44 31.42 -10.36
C ASP A 168 -3.88 30.96 -9.01
N LEU A 169 -3.63 29.65 -8.88
CA LEU A 169 -3.04 29.09 -7.67
C LEU A 169 -1.59 29.55 -7.46
N LYS A 170 -0.83 29.80 -8.52
CA LYS A 170 0.52 30.35 -8.42
C LYS A 170 0.50 31.78 -7.85
N ASN A 171 -0.46 32.58 -8.27
CA ASN A 171 -0.64 33.94 -7.75
C ASN A 171 -1.07 33.91 -6.26
N MET A 172 -1.99 33.01 -5.91
CA MET A 172 -2.39 32.80 -4.51
C MET A 172 -1.22 32.34 -3.65
N LEU A 173 -0.39 31.40 -4.14
CA LEU A 173 0.79 30.91 -3.44
C LEU A 173 1.79 32.04 -3.16
N ALA A 174 1.99 32.94 -4.12
CA ALA A 174 2.87 34.09 -3.96
C ALA A 174 2.36 35.09 -2.89
N SER A 175 1.06 35.12 -2.64
CA SER A 175 0.43 35.99 -1.63
C SER A 175 0.38 35.38 -0.22
N LEU A 176 0.74 34.11 -0.07
CA LEU A 176 0.82 33.45 1.24
C LEU A 176 2.05 33.93 2.03
N ASN A 177 1.89 34.07 3.35
CA ASN A 177 2.94 34.46 4.25
C ASN A 177 3.86 33.26 4.57
N THR A 178 4.60 32.78 3.57
CA THR A 178 5.55 31.67 3.75
C THR A 178 6.88 32.22 4.31
N PRO A 179 7.36 31.68 5.45
CA PRO A 179 8.65 32.09 6.02
C PRO A 179 9.82 31.84 5.06
N ARG A 180 10.88 32.64 5.20
CA ARG A 180 12.10 32.47 4.39
C ARG A 180 12.76 31.10 4.66
N GLY A 181 13.23 30.45 3.62
CA GLY A 181 13.86 29.13 3.69
C GLY A 181 12.87 27.97 3.68
N MET A 182 11.58 28.24 3.71
CA MET A 182 10.51 27.26 3.57
C MET A 182 9.90 27.30 2.17
N SER A 183 9.30 26.21 1.77
CA SER A 183 8.53 26.13 0.53
C SER A 183 7.20 25.39 0.76
N VAL A 184 6.25 25.66 -0.11
CA VAL A 184 4.89 25.13 -0.02
C VAL A 184 4.47 24.58 -1.37
N ILE A 185 3.81 23.44 -1.37
CA ILE A 185 3.14 22.85 -2.55
C ILE A 185 1.63 22.94 -2.34
N VAL A 186 0.91 23.45 -3.33
CA VAL A 186 -0.56 23.43 -3.34
C VAL A 186 -1.02 22.06 -3.84
N ARG A 187 -1.83 21.40 -3.04
CA ARG A 187 -2.46 20.11 -3.37
C ARG A 187 -3.69 20.31 -4.26
N THR A 188 -4.14 19.24 -4.91
CA THR A 188 -5.36 19.25 -5.74
C THR A 188 -6.60 19.71 -4.96
N ALA A 189 -6.66 19.41 -3.67
CA ALA A 189 -7.72 19.85 -2.77
C ALA A 189 -7.77 21.39 -2.57
N GLY A 190 -6.70 22.10 -2.88
CA GLY A 190 -6.62 23.55 -2.81
C GLY A 190 -7.27 24.30 -3.99
N ILE A 191 -7.73 23.57 -5.01
CA ILE A 191 -8.43 24.16 -6.15
C ILE A 191 -9.74 24.81 -5.68
N GLY A 192 -9.95 26.06 -6.06
CA GLY A 192 -11.17 26.81 -5.72
C GLY A 192 -11.27 27.26 -4.27
N ARG A 193 -10.19 27.14 -3.48
CA ARG A 193 -10.15 27.62 -2.09
C ARG A 193 -9.75 29.08 -2.02
N SER A 194 -10.25 29.76 -0.99
CA SER A 194 -9.88 31.17 -0.73
C SER A 194 -8.47 31.28 -0.16
N GLN A 195 -7.90 32.47 -0.24
CA GLN A 195 -6.59 32.74 0.35
C GLN A 195 -6.60 32.53 1.88
N GLU A 196 -7.69 32.87 2.54
CA GLU A 196 -7.88 32.70 3.98
C GLU A 196 -7.85 31.23 4.37
N GLU A 197 -8.51 30.36 3.60
CA GLU A 197 -8.50 28.90 3.84
C GLU A 197 -7.09 28.32 3.69
N LEU A 198 -6.34 28.74 2.66
CA LEU A 198 -4.95 28.33 2.47
C LEU A 198 -4.04 28.87 3.58
N GLN A 199 -4.27 30.09 4.05
CA GLN A 199 -3.49 30.69 5.14
C GLN A 199 -3.72 29.99 6.47
N ILE A 200 -4.95 29.55 6.76
CA ILE A 200 -5.27 28.75 7.96
C ILE A 200 -4.54 27.42 7.93
N ASP A 201 -4.54 26.74 6.79
CA ASP A 201 -3.84 25.47 6.62
C ASP A 201 -2.32 25.64 6.77
N LEU A 202 -1.75 26.70 6.18
CA LEU A 202 -0.34 27.05 6.34
C LEU A 202 0.03 27.32 7.80
N GLN A 203 -0.80 28.09 8.53
CA GLN A 203 -0.54 28.41 9.93
C GLN A 203 -0.56 27.15 10.79
N HIS A 204 -1.49 26.24 10.56
CA HIS A 204 -1.54 24.95 11.24
C HIS A 204 -0.27 24.14 11.02
N LEU A 205 0.26 24.11 9.79
CA LEU A 205 1.51 23.42 9.46
C LEU A 205 2.74 24.07 10.07
N LEU A 206 2.78 25.42 10.14
CA LEU A 206 3.85 26.16 10.80
C LEU A 206 3.87 25.89 12.32
N ASP A 207 2.72 25.85 12.96
CA ASP A 207 2.59 25.52 14.38
C ASP A 207 3.05 24.08 14.66
N LEU A 208 2.68 23.15 13.78
CA LEU A 208 3.14 21.76 13.84
C LEU A 208 4.65 21.66 13.70
N TRP A 209 5.23 22.39 12.76
CA TRP A 209 6.69 22.41 12.60
C TRP A 209 7.42 22.98 13.82
N ALA A 210 6.90 24.04 14.42
CA ALA A 210 7.44 24.61 15.65
C ALA A 210 7.41 23.60 16.81
N GLN A 211 6.32 22.84 16.92
CA GLN A 211 6.19 21.79 17.91
C GLN A 211 7.17 20.63 17.66
N ILE A 212 7.37 20.22 16.41
CA ILE A 212 8.35 19.19 16.02
C ILE A 212 9.77 19.62 16.41
N GLN A 213 10.15 20.85 16.09
CA GLN A 213 11.46 21.39 16.46
C GLN A 213 11.69 21.41 17.97
N LYS A 214 10.67 21.82 18.73
CA LYS A 214 10.71 21.82 20.19
C LYS A 214 10.87 20.39 20.74
N THR A 215 10.09 19.45 20.24
CA THR A 215 10.15 18.04 20.67
C THR A 215 11.52 17.41 20.34
N ALA A 216 12.12 17.74 19.21
CA ALA A 216 13.43 17.25 18.83
C ALA A 216 14.57 17.64 19.81
N THR A 217 14.37 18.67 20.63
CA THR A 217 15.35 19.11 21.64
C THR A 217 15.18 18.40 23.00
N LEU A 218 14.12 17.64 23.20
CA LEU A 218 13.75 17.09 24.52
C LEU A 218 14.51 15.82 24.93
N GLY A 219 15.16 15.14 24.00
CA GLY A 219 15.80 13.87 24.32
C GLY A 219 16.94 13.51 23.38
N PRO A 220 17.70 12.44 23.71
CA PRO A 220 18.80 11.96 22.88
C PRO A 220 18.29 11.16 21.67
N SER A 221 19.14 11.01 20.65
CA SER A 221 18.92 10.09 19.55
C SER A 221 19.20 8.63 19.98
N PRO A 222 18.43 7.63 19.52
CA PRO A 222 17.26 7.73 18.62
C PRO A 222 15.96 8.07 19.36
N MET A 223 15.10 8.85 18.74
CA MET A 223 13.82 9.27 19.34
C MET A 223 12.76 9.53 18.26
N LEU A 224 11.52 9.06 18.50
CA LEU A 224 10.36 9.47 17.72
C LEU A 224 9.99 10.92 18.07
N VAL A 225 9.96 11.80 17.07
CA VAL A 225 9.65 13.23 17.26
C VAL A 225 8.23 13.55 16.87
N HIS A 226 7.76 13.00 15.76
CA HIS A 226 6.41 13.21 15.25
C HIS A 226 5.90 11.95 14.58
N GLN A 227 4.71 11.52 14.99
CA GLN A 227 4.00 10.42 14.35
C GLN A 227 2.99 10.97 13.36
N GLU A 228 2.95 10.42 12.14
CA GLU A 228 1.92 10.76 11.15
C GLU A 228 0.53 10.48 11.70
N ALA A 229 -0.43 11.29 11.29
CA ALA A 229 -1.81 11.17 11.71
C ALA A 229 -2.38 9.77 11.40
N GLY A 230 -3.24 9.27 12.28
CA GLY A 230 -4.00 8.04 12.10
C GLY A 230 -4.95 8.10 10.90
N VAL A 231 -5.53 6.95 10.54
CA VAL A 231 -6.37 6.82 9.34
C VAL A 231 -7.58 7.74 9.36
N VAL A 232 -8.16 8.04 10.51
CA VAL A 232 -9.33 8.94 10.64
C VAL A 232 -8.98 10.34 10.15
N THR A 233 -7.96 10.94 10.75
CA THR A 233 -7.50 12.29 10.36
C THR A 233 -6.97 12.33 8.94
N ARG A 234 -6.19 11.33 8.55
CA ARG A 234 -5.63 11.21 7.20
C ARG A 234 -6.73 11.08 6.14
N ALA A 235 -7.77 10.29 6.38
CA ALA A 235 -8.88 10.12 5.48
C ALA A 235 -9.66 11.42 5.28
N ILE A 236 -9.96 12.13 6.34
CA ILE A 236 -10.63 13.44 6.27
C ILE A 236 -9.75 14.45 5.53
N ARG A 237 -8.46 14.51 5.86
CA ARG A 237 -7.49 15.39 5.21
C ARG A 237 -7.38 15.14 3.71
N ASP A 238 -7.37 13.88 3.29
CA ASP A 238 -7.04 13.50 1.92
C ASP A 238 -8.26 13.21 1.04
N TYR A 239 -9.37 12.72 1.61
CA TYR A 239 -10.54 12.26 0.85
C TYR A 239 -11.76 13.15 0.95
N LEU A 240 -11.89 13.98 1.98
CA LEU A 240 -13.05 14.83 2.11
C LEU A 240 -13.07 15.87 0.98
N ARG A 241 -14.12 15.82 0.16
CA ARG A 241 -14.41 16.78 -0.91
C ARG A 241 -15.73 17.47 -0.63
N ASP A 242 -16.00 18.55 -1.33
CA ASP A 242 -17.25 19.31 -1.16
C ASP A 242 -18.49 18.50 -1.54
N ASP A 243 -18.34 17.54 -2.47
CA ASP A 243 -19.38 16.63 -2.91
C ASP A 243 -19.70 15.50 -1.92
N VAL A 244 -18.92 15.34 -0.86
CA VAL A 244 -19.24 14.45 0.26
C VAL A 244 -20.27 15.12 1.14
N ALA A 245 -21.44 14.50 1.26
CA ALA A 245 -22.58 15.08 2.00
C ALA A 245 -22.43 14.94 3.52
N GLU A 246 -21.91 13.81 3.98
CA GLU A 246 -21.78 13.52 5.40
C GLU A 246 -20.65 12.52 5.70
N ILE A 247 -20.14 12.59 6.93
CA ILE A 247 -19.17 11.68 7.49
C ILE A 247 -19.83 10.99 8.69
N LEU A 248 -20.02 9.67 8.60
CA LEU A 248 -20.59 8.86 9.67
C LEU A 248 -19.51 8.10 10.41
N ILE A 249 -19.49 8.23 11.73
CA ILE A 249 -18.47 7.63 12.60
C ILE A 249 -19.18 6.83 13.71
N ASP A 250 -18.84 5.57 13.88
CA ASP A 250 -19.46 4.63 14.80
C ASP A 250 -18.77 4.51 16.18
N ASN A 251 -17.76 5.35 16.44
CA ASN A 251 -16.99 5.34 17.68
C ASN A 251 -16.78 6.76 18.20
N GLU A 252 -16.99 6.97 19.50
CA GLU A 252 -16.89 8.30 20.13
C GLU A 252 -15.46 8.86 20.13
N GLN A 253 -14.45 8.02 20.36
CA GLN A 253 -13.05 8.45 20.36
C GLN A 253 -12.62 8.89 18.95
N ALA A 254 -12.96 8.10 17.92
CA ALA A 254 -12.70 8.44 16.54
C ALA A 254 -13.47 9.70 16.10
N PHE A 255 -14.69 9.90 16.60
CA PHE A 255 -15.46 11.13 16.38
C PHE A 255 -14.77 12.35 17.01
N GLY A 256 -14.27 12.23 18.24
CA GLY A 256 -13.53 13.30 18.90
C GLY A 256 -12.26 13.69 18.15
N GLU A 257 -11.51 12.72 17.65
CA GLU A 257 -10.33 12.94 16.81
C GLU A 257 -10.69 13.68 15.51
N ALA A 258 -11.72 13.22 14.81
CA ALA A 258 -12.21 13.85 13.60
C ALA A 258 -12.73 15.27 13.85
N TYR A 259 -13.48 15.47 14.92
CA TYR A 259 -14.02 16.77 15.30
C TYR A 259 -12.91 17.80 15.57
N ASN A 260 -11.91 17.42 16.35
CA ASN A 260 -10.79 18.31 16.67
C ASN A 260 -10.02 18.72 15.39
N PHE A 261 -9.78 17.79 14.51
CA PHE A 261 -9.10 18.06 13.24
C PHE A 261 -9.92 18.99 12.33
N VAL A 262 -11.19 18.67 12.10
CA VAL A 262 -12.07 19.47 11.24
C VAL A 262 -12.27 20.87 11.82
N LYS A 263 -12.44 21.01 13.11
CA LYS A 263 -12.54 22.30 13.79
C LYS A 263 -11.30 23.17 13.60
N ALA A 264 -10.11 22.55 13.62
CA ALA A 264 -8.84 23.27 13.48
C ALA A 264 -8.56 23.70 12.04
N VAL A 265 -8.88 22.85 11.06
CA VAL A 265 -8.44 23.01 9.65
C VAL A 265 -9.59 23.40 8.71
N MET A 266 -10.79 22.88 8.96
CA MET A 266 -11.96 23.03 8.09
C MET A 266 -13.24 23.35 8.87
N PRO A 267 -13.31 24.43 9.64
CA PRO A 267 -14.46 24.70 10.51
C PRO A 267 -15.80 24.75 9.74
N ASN A 268 -15.77 25.11 8.46
CA ASN A 268 -16.96 25.18 7.60
C ASN A 268 -17.53 23.80 7.21
N GLN A 269 -16.81 22.72 7.48
CA GLN A 269 -17.24 21.34 7.17
C GLN A 269 -17.71 20.57 8.43
N LEU A 270 -17.77 21.26 9.57
CA LEU A 270 -18.06 20.63 10.86
C LEU A 270 -19.45 19.99 10.94
N ASP A 271 -20.41 20.58 10.24
CA ASP A 271 -21.79 20.09 10.13
C ASP A 271 -21.93 18.76 9.36
N LYS A 272 -20.94 18.38 8.60
CA LYS A 272 -20.90 17.08 7.91
C LYS A 272 -20.58 15.91 8.83
N LEU A 273 -19.95 16.17 9.99
CA LEU A 273 -19.62 15.13 10.97
C LEU A 273 -20.88 14.70 11.74
N LYS A 274 -21.16 13.39 11.69
CA LYS A 274 -22.29 12.78 12.38
C LYS A 274 -21.89 11.50 13.06
N THR A 275 -22.46 11.25 14.23
CA THR A 275 -22.29 9.98 14.94
C THR A 275 -23.29 8.96 14.42
N TYR A 276 -22.80 7.75 14.14
CA TYR A 276 -23.66 6.62 13.79
C TYR A 276 -24.09 5.88 15.06
N THR A 277 -25.40 5.79 15.33
CA THR A 277 -25.95 5.28 16.60
C THR A 277 -26.87 4.06 16.41
N LEU A 278 -27.04 3.56 15.19
CA LEU A 278 -27.88 2.40 14.94
C LEU A 278 -27.23 1.11 15.45
N ASN A 279 -28.04 0.12 15.84
CA ASN A 279 -27.56 -1.18 16.32
C ASN A 279 -26.98 -2.06 15.20
N GLU A 280 -27.37 -1.82 13.94
CA GLU A 280 -26.83 -2.53 12.78
C GLU A 280 -25.39 -2.02 12.52
N PRO A 281 -24.39 -2.90 12.28
CA PRO A 281 -23.04 -2.46 11.96
C PRO A 281 -23.00 -1.51 10.75
N LEU A 282 -22.18 -0.45 10.84
CA LEU A 282 -22.16 0.64 9.87
C LEU A 282 -22.01 0.15 8.42
N PHE A 283 -21.04 -0.71 8.15
CA PHE A 283 -20.77 -1.18 6.79
C PHE A 283 -21.80 -2.20 6.28
N ALA A 284 -22.44 -2.95 7.19
CA ALA A 284 -23.56 -3.81 6.85
C ALA A 284 -24.80 -2.99 6.46
N HIS A 285 -25.07 -1.91 7.19
CA HIS A 285 -26.19 -1.00 6.89
C HIS A 285 -26.10 -0.41 5.47
N PHE A 286 -24.92 -0.06 5.02
CA PHE A 286 -24.68 0.48 3.66
C PHE A 286 -24.43 -0.62 2.60
N GLY A 287 -24.39 -1.89 3.00
CA GLY A 287 -24.23 -3.02 2.06
C GLY A 287 -22.85 -3.09 1.40
N ILE A 288 -21.80 -2.58 2.07
CA ILE A 288 -20.45 -2.51 1.51
C ILE A 288 -19.50 -3.59 2.03
N GLU A 289 -19.86 -4.33 3.08
CA GLU A 289 -18.97 -5.35 3.66
C GLU A 289 -18.57 -6.43 2.64
N SER A 290 -19.51 -6.88 1.81
CA SER A 290 -19.24 -7.83 0.73
C SER A 290 -18.30 -7.26 -0.35
N GLN A 291 -18.41 -5.98 -0.64
CA GLN A 291 -17.54 -5.30 -1.61
C GLN A 291 -16.11 -5.17 -1.08
N ILE A 292 -15.95 -4.94 0.22
CA ILE A 292 -14.64 -4.95 0.88
C ILE A 292 -14.05 -6.36 0.85
N GLN A 293 -14.86 -7.39 1.13
CA GLN A 293 -14.41 -8.78 1.06
C GLN A 293 -13.92 -9.15 -0.34
N THR A 294 -14.61 -8.71 -1.38
CA THR A 294 -14.18 -8.92 -2.78
C THR A 294 -12.79 -8.32 -3.08
N ALA A 295 -12.40 -7.25 -2.37
CA ALA A 295 -11.06 -6.67 -2.53
C ALA A 295 -9.93 -7.57 -2.02
N TYR A 296 -10.22 -8.60 -1.26
CA TYR A 296 -9.25 -9.63 -0.82
C TYR A 296 -9.25 -10.87 -1.73
N GLU A 297 -10.24 -11.00 -2.62
CA GLU A 297 -10.35 -12.14 -3.51
C GLU A 297 -9.48 -11.96 -4.76
N ARG A 298 -8.92 -13.06 -5.25
CA ARG A 298 -8.13 -13.09 -6.48
C ARG A 298 -9.01 -12.79 -7.71
N GLU A 299 -10.24 -13.33 -7.75
CA GLU A 299 -11.17 -13.18 -8.85
C GLU A 299 -12.30 -12.21 -8.48
N VAL A 300 -12.59 -11.26 -9.37
CA VAL A 300 -13.68 -10.30 -9.23
C VAL A 300 -14.64 -10.47 -10.38
N LYS A 301 -15.92 -10.72 -10.08
CA LYS A 301 -16.96 -10.90 -11.08
C LYS A 301 -17.44 -9.57 -11.66
N LEU A 302 -17.67 -9.56 -12.96
CA LEU A 302 -18.23 -8.43 -13.69
C LEU A 302 -19.75 -8.52 -13.82
N PRO A 303 -20.48 -7.38 -13.94
CA PRO A 303 -21.94 -7.36 -13.97
C PRO A 303 -22.58 -8.20 -15.07
N ALA A 304 -21.99 -8.26 -16.27
CA ALA A 304 -22.50 -9.04 -17.39
C ALA A 304 -22.10 -10.52 -17.37
N GLY A 305 -21.35 -10.97 -16.36
CA GLY A 305 -20.98 -12.38 -16.15
C GLY A 305 -19.54 -12.74 -16.48
N GLY A 306 -18.71 -11.81 -16.96
CA GLY A 306 -17.26 -11.96 -17.05
C GLY A 306 -16.59 -11.84 -15.68
N SER A 307 -15.28 -11.98 -15.65
CA SER A 307 -14.46 -11.78 -14.45
C SER A 307 -13.08 -11.21 -14.76
N ILE A 308 -12.50 -10.57 -13.77
CA ILE A 308 -11.08 -10.18 -13.77
C ILE A 308 -10.34 -10.99 -12.71
N VAL A 309 -9.13 -11.38 -13.02
CA VAL A 309 -8.23 -12.11 -12.11
C VAL A 309 -7.01 -11.25 -11.85
N ILE A 310 -6.76 -10.93 -10.59
CA ILE A 310 -5.67 -10.04 -10.18
C ILE A 310 -4.62 -10.87 -9.45
N ASP A 311 -3.42 -10.94 -10.03
CA ASP A 311 -2.28 -11.67 -9.47
C ASP A 311 -1.12 -10.71 -9.16
N GLN A 312 -0.69 -10.70 -7.92
CA GLN A 312 0.47 -9.92 -7.49
C GLN A 312 1.73 -10.78 -7.57
N THR A 313 2.73 -10.31 -8.31
CA THR A 313 4.05 -10.90 -8.36
C THR A 313 5.06 -10.03 -7.59
N GLU A 314 6.31 -10.47 -7.49
CA GLU A 314 7.36 -9.69 -6.82
C GLU A 314 7.59 -8.32 -7.48
N ALA A 315 7.51 -8.23 -8.82
CA ALA A 315 7.88 -7.05 -9.59
C ALA A 315 6.69 -6.25 -10.10
N LEU A 316 5.57 -6.89 -10.38
CA LEU A 316 4.40 -6.27 -11.01
C LEU A 316 3.10 -6.97 -10.62
N VAL A 317 2.00 -6.32 -10.93
CA VAL A 317 0.66 -6.91 -10.83
C VAL A 317 0.15 -7.23 -12.24
N SER A 318 -0.29 -8.45 -12.46
CA SER A 318 -0.94 -8.88 -13.70
C SER A 318 -2.44 -9.00 -13.50
N ILE A 319 -3.20 -8.56 -14.48
CA ILE A 319 -4.67 -8.64 -14.50
C ILE A 319 -5.12 -9.33 -15.78
N ASP A 320 -5.80 -10.46 -15.62
CA ASP A 320 -6.40 -11.22 -16.71
C ASP A 320 -7.91 -11.01 -16.77
N ILE A 321 -8.49 -11.01 -17.97
CA ILE A 321 -9.91 -10.77 -18.20
C ILE A 321 -10.56 -11.97 -18.86
N ASN A 322 -11.62 -12.49 -18.26
CA ASN A 322 -12.37 -13.65 -18.70
C ASN A 322 -13.81 -13.27 -19.08
N SER A 323 -14.24 -13.66 -20.29
CA SER A 323 -15.61 -13.43 -20.77
C SER A 323 -16.57 -14.59 -20.54
N ALA A 324 -16.18 -15.64 -19.84
CA ALA A 324 -16.67 -17.03 -19.81
C ALA A 324 -18.20 -17.27 -19.83
N LYS A 325 -19.04 -16.28 -19.53
CA LYS A 325 -20.51 -16.40 -19.54
C LYS A 325 -21.24 -15.22 -20.17
N SER A 326 -20.49 -14.26 -20.72
CA SER A 326 -21.06 -13.05 -21.32
C SER A 326 -21.37 -13.29 -22.79
N THR A 327 -22.48 -13.99 -23.07
CA THR A 327 -22.90 -14.36 -24.45
C THR A 327 -23.98 -13.42 -25.00
N ARG A 328 -24.09 -12.20 -24.51
CA ARG A 328 -25.10 -11.23 -24.92
C ARG A 328 -24.75 -10.40 -26.16
N GLY A 329 -23.51 -10.52 -26.65
CA GLY A 329 -23.09 -9.84 -27.89
C GLY A 329 -23.61 -10.57 -29.14
N HIS A 330 -23.80 -9.82 -30.22
CA HIS A 330 -24.19 -10.38 -31.52
C HIS A 330 -23.00 -11.06 -32.23
N ASP A 331 -21.77 -10.69 -31.86
CA ASP A 331 -20.54 -11.31 -32.34
C ASP A 331 -19.46 -11.37 -31.24
N VAL A 332 -18.37 -12.04 -31.54
CA VAL A 332 -17.24 -12.22 -30.61
C VAL A 332 -16.56 -10.88 -30.29
N GLU A 333 -16.45 -10.01 -31.29
CA GLU A 333 -15.84 -8.69 -31.14
C GLU A 333 -16.66 -7.78 -30.21
N GLU A 334 -17.98 -7.78 -30.34
CA GLU A 334 -18.89 -7.01 -29.47
C GLU A 334 -18.84 -7.52 -28.03
N THR A 335 -18.80 -8.84 -27.85
CA THR A 335 -18.67 -9.48 -26.53
C THR A 335 -17.35 -9.10 -25.90
N ALA A 336 -16.23 -9.14 -26.64
CA ALA A 336 -14.93 -8.73 -26.17
C ALA A 336 -14.90 -7.25 -25.76
N LEU A 337 -15.45 -6.36 -26.59
CA LEU A 337 -15.53 -4.93 -26.29
C LEU A 337 -16.31 -4.66 -25.01
N ASN A 338 -17.50 -5.22 -24.86
CA ASN A 338 -18.35 -4.99 -23.70
C ASN A 338 -17.70 -5.51 -22.40
N THR A 339 -17.10 -6.71 -22.46
CA THR A 339 -16.38 -7.27 -21.31
C THR A 339 -15.16 -6.42 -20.94
N ASN A 340 -14.38 -5.97 -21.93
CA ASN A 340 -13.22 -5.12 -21.71
C ASN A 340 -13.59 -3.73 -21.11
N LEU A 341 -14.71 -3.14 -21.55
CA LEU A 341 -15.20 -1.87 -21.00
C LEU A 341 -15.63 -2.00 -19.53
N GLU A 342 -16.37 -3.05 -19.19
CA GLU A 342 -16.71 -3.36 -17.79
C GLU A 342 -15.45 -3.63 -16.95
N ALA A 343 -14.54 -4.41 -17.51
CA ALA A 343 -13.28 -4.73 -16.86
C ALA A 343 -12.44 -3.47 -16.60
N ALA A 344 -12.35 -2.56 -17.55
CA ALA A 344 -11.60 -1.31 -17.38
C ALA A 344 -12.12 -0.47 -16.20
N GLU A 345 -13.43 -0.37 -16.04
CA GLU A 345 -14.06 0.33 -14.91
C GLU A 345 -13.78 -0.37 -13.58
N GLU A 346 -13.96 -1.69 -13.51
CA GLU A 346 -13.73 -2.46 -12.30
C GLU A 346 -12.24 -2.55 -11.93
N ILE A 347 -11.33 -2.65 -12.89
CA ILE A 347 -9.88 -2.60 -12.65
C ILE A 347 -9.50 -1.28 -11.99
N ALA A 348 -9.96 -0.15 -12.52
CA ALA A 348 -9.68 1.16 -11.91
C ALA A 348 -10.17 1.23 -10.46
N ARG A 349 -11.36 0.68 -10.19
CA ARG A 349 -11.93 0.59 -8.86
C ARG A 349 -11.10 -0.31 -7.93
N GLN A 350 -10.73 -1.51 -8.38
CA GLN A 350 -9.93 -2.45 -7.59
C GLN A 350 -8.52 -1.92 -7.30
N LEU A 351 -7.90 -1.21 -8.22
CA LEU A 351 -6.61 -0.55 -7.99
C LEU A 351 -6.68 0.45 -6.82
N ARG A 352 -7.78 1.20 -6.71
CA ARG A 352 -8.01 2.12 -5.58
C ARG A 352 -8.31 1.38 -4.28
N LEU A 353 -9.23 0.40 -4.31
CA LEU A 353 -9.64 -0.33 -3.11
C LEU A 353 -8.49 -1.12 -2.49
N ARG A 354 -7.67 -1.76 -3.31
CA ARG A 354 -6.51 -2.55 -2.89
C ARG A 354 -5.25 -1.73 -2.69
N ASP A 355 -5.27 -0.47 -3.12
CA ASP A 355 -4.12 0.43 -3.18
C ASP A 355 -2.88 -0.19 -3.86
N ILE A 356 -3.13 -0.78 -5.02
CA ILE A 356 -2.09 -1.39 -5.85
C ILE A 356 -1.23 -0.29 -6.47
N GLY A 357 0.07 -0.35 -6.22
CA GLY A 357 1.05 0.59 -6.77
C GLY A 357 2.18 -0.12 -7.50
N GLY A 358 2.87 0.60 -8.36
CA GLY A 358 3.94 0.09 -9.21
C GLY A 358 3.44 -0.23 -10.61
N LEU A 359 4.11 -1.17 -11.27
CA LEU A 359 3.79 -1.59 -12.63
C LEU A 359 2.59 -2.56 -12.62
N VAL A 360 1.62 -2.28 -13.46
CA VAL A 360 0.43 -3.13 -13.69
C VAL A 360 0.34 -3.47 -15.17
N VAL A 361 0.16 -4.74 -15.47
CA VAL A 361 -0.04 -5.23 -16.85
C VAL A 361 -1.42 -5.86 -16.94
N ILE A 362 -2.23 -5.34 -17.85
CA ILE A 362 -3.59 -5.81 -18.08
C ILE A 362 -3.65 -6.57 -19.40
N ASP A 363 -4.13 -7.80 -19.37
CA ASP A 363 -4.39 -8.63 -20.53
C ASP A 363 -5.85 -8.51 -20.94
N PHE A 364 -6.12 -7.58 -21.88
CA PHE A 364 -7.45 -7.39 -22.42
C PHE A 364 -7.79 -8.49 -23.43
N ILE A 365 -9.06 -8.85 -23.50
CA ILE A 365 -9.55 -9.78 -24.53
C ILE A 365 -9.25 -9.18 -25.91
N ASP A 366 -8.70 -10.00 -26.81
CA ASP A 366 -8.32 -9.59 -28.15
C ASP A 366 -9.46 -8.92 -28.92
N MET A 367 -9.16 -7.77 -29.49
CA MET A 367 -10.06 -7.01 -30.37
C MET A 367 -9.35 -6.68 -31.69
N THR A 368 -10.00 -6.93 -32.79
CA THR A 368 -9.46 -6.70 -34.13
C THR A 368 -9.62 -5.25 -34.59
N LYS A 369 -10.68 -4.57 -34.13
CA LYS A 369 -10.99 -3.20 -34.53
C LYS A 369 -10.24 -2.18 -33.66
N GLU A 370 -9.36 -1.41 -34.26
CA GLU A 370 -8.59 -0.35 -33.59
C GLU A 370 -9.47 0.67 -32.87
N ARG A 371 -10.66 0.94 -33.43
CA ARG A 371 -11.66 1.81 -32.75
C ARG A 371 -12.07 1.27 -31.39
N ASN A 372 -12.29 -0.05 -31.28
CA ASN A 372 -12.68 -0.70 -30.04
C ASN A 372 -11.53 -0.66 -29.01
N GLN A 373 -10.30 -0.88 -29.49
CA GLN A 373 -9.10 -0.76 -28.65
C GLN A 373 -8.97 0.63 -28.04
N ARG A 374 -9.17 1.68 -28.83
CA ARG A 374 -9.15 3.08 -28.36
C ARG A 374 -10.29 3.39 -27.39
N MET A 375 -11.46 2.77 -27.57
CA MET A 375 -12.58 2.92 -26.62
C MET A 375 -12.24 2.36 -25.25
N VAL A 376 -11.60 1.20 -25.18
CA VAL A 376 -11.17 0.57 -23.92
C VAL A 376 -10.08 1.41 -23.24
N GLU A 377 -9.07 1.88 -24.00
CA GLU A 377 -8.07 2.80 -23.47
C GLU A 377 -8.67 4.08 -22.87
N ALA A 378 -9.61 4.69 -23.61
CA ALA A 378 -10.32 5.89 -23.15
C ALA A 378 -11.15 5.62 -21.88
N LYS A 379 -11.83 4.47 -21.83
CA LYS A 379 -12.62 4.07 -20.65
C LYS A 379 -11.75 3.88 -19.41
N LEU A 380 -10.60 3.23 -19.54
CA LEU A 380 -9.69 3.05 -18.41
C LEU A 380 -9.13 4.41 -17.93
N ARG A 381 -8.76 5.30 -18.85
CA ARG A 381 -8.30 6.66 -18.51
C ARG A 381 -9.38 7.47 -17.79
N GLU A 382 -10.62 7.39 -18.28
CA GLU A 382 -11.78 8.04 -17.64
C GLU A 382 -12.01 7.50 -16.23
N ALA A 383 -12.04 6.17 -16.06
CA ALA A 383 -12.29 5.53 -14.78
C ALA A 383 -11.23 5.80 -13.71
N THR A 384 -10.01 6.15 -14.13
CA THR A 384 -8.89 6.48 -13.25
C THR A 384 -8.75 7.97 -12.94
N GLN A 385 -9.54 8.85 -13.56
CA GLN A 385 -9.44 10.30 -13.33
C GLN A 385 -9.70 10.71 -11.87
N SER A 386 -10.54 9.98 -11.17
CA SER A 386 -10.84 10.23 -9.75
C SER A 386 -9.80 9.67 -8.79
N ASP A 387 -8.81 8.95 -9.28
CA ASP A 387 -7.75 8.38 -8.46
C ASP A 387 -6.77 9.47 -8.01
N ARG A 388 -6.41 9.46 -6.73
CA ARG A 388 -5.42 10.42 -6.17
C ARG A 388 -3.99 10.07 -6.56
N ALA A 389 -3.73 8.80 -6.85
CA ALA A 389 -2.43 8.36 -7.28
C ALA A 389 -2.13 8.85 -8.70
N ARG A 390 -0.89 9.23 -8.93
CA ARG A 390 -0.43 9.52 -10.30
C ARG A 390 -0.36 8.23 -11.09
N ILE A 391 -1.01 8.22 -12.24
CA ILE A 391 -1.05 7.07 -13.14
C ILE A 391 -0.46 7.47 -14.50
N GLN A 392 0.39 6.60 -15.04
CA GLN A 392 0.91 6.71 -16.39
C GLN A 392 0.45 5.48 -17.19
N PHE A 393 0.03 5.70 -18.42
CA PHE A 393 -0.49 4.66 -19.29
C PHE A 393 0.41 4.46 -20.50
N GLY A 394 0.63 3.20 -20.86
CA GLY A 394 1.06 2.82 -22.20
C GLY A 394 -0.11 2.85 -23.19
N GLN A 395 0.15 2.36 -24.40
CA GLN A 395 -0.86 2.05 -25.41
C GLN A 395 -1.14 0.55 -25.39
N LEU A 396 -2.32 0.16 -25.85
CA LEU A 396 -2.64 -1.25 -26.03
C LEU A 396 -1.70 -1.84 -27.09
N SER A 397 -0.95 -2.86 -26.70
CA SER A 397 -0.01 -3.53 -27.59
C SER A 397 -0.74 -4.41 -28.62
N ARG A 398 -0.04 -4.82 -29.67
CA ARG A 398 -0.54 -5.79 -30.64
C ARG A 398 -0.88 -7.17 -30.05
N PHE A 399 -0.49 -7.42 -28.81
CA PHE A 399 -0.78 -8.65 -28.08
C PHE A 399 -1.95 -8.50 -27.07
N GLY A 400 -2.72 -7.40 -27.15
CA GLY A 400 -3.81 -7.13 -26.20
C GLY A 400 -3.36 -6.64 -24.81
N LEU A 401 -2.04 -6.46 -24.59
CA LEU A 401 -1.50 -6.05 -23.31
C LEU A 401 -1.47 -4.53 -23.16
N MET A 402 -1.93 -4.04 -22.02
CA MET A 402 -1.80 -2.64 -21.64
C MET A 402 -0.94 -2.50 -20.40
N GLU A 403 0.14 -1.75 -20.52
CA GLU A 403 1.03 -1.41 -19.43
C GLU A 403 0.57 -0.10 -18.77
N MET A 404 0.56 -0.08 -17.46
CA MET A 404 0.33 1.14 -16.68
C MET A 404 1.21 1.16 -15.44
N SER A 405 1.50 2.35 -14.95
CA SER A 405 2.22 2.56 -13.70
C SER A 405 1.38 3.43 -12.77
N ARG A 406 1.12 2.96 -11.57
CA ARG A 406 0.40 3.69 -10.54
C ARG A 406 1.33 4.03 -9.38
N GLN A 407 1.30 5.28 -8.94
CA GLN A 407 2.05 5.72 -7.78
C GLN A 407 1.61 4.94 -6.53
N ARG A 408 2.58 4.45 -5.77
CA ARG A 408 2.33 3.81 -4.47
C ARG A 408 2.13 4.89 -3.42
N LEU A 409 0.91 4.98 -2.88
CA LEU A 409 0.58 5.95 -1.82
C LEU A 409 0.86 5.39 -0.43
N ARG A 410 0.56 4.11 -0.22
CA ARG A 410 0.69 3.37 1.05
C ARG A 410 0.91 1.87 0.76
N PRO A 411 1.16 1.03 1.77
CA PRO A 411 1.15 -0.41 1.57
C PRO A 411 -0.19 -0.88 1.00
N SER A 412 -0.16 -1.87 0.12
CA SER A 412 -1.41 -2.44 -0.42
C SER A 412 -2.23 -3.10 0.68
N LEU A 413 -3.54 -3.30 0.42
CA LEU A 413 -4.44 -3.96 1.36
C LEU A 413 -3.90 -5.33 1.79
N GLU A 414 -3.36 -6.11 0.87
CA GLU A 414 -2.74 -7.41 1.15
C GLU A 414 -1.48 -7.28 2.02
N GLU A 415 -0.62 -6.29 1.73
CA GLU A 415 0.59 -6.05 2.54
C GLU A 415 0.24 -5.58 3.97
N ALA A 416 -0.85 -4.82 4.13
CA ALA A 416 -1.28 -4.32 5.42
C ALA A 416 -1.92 -5.39 6.32
N THR A 417 -2.58 -6.38 5.75
CA THR A 417 -3.39 -7.36 6.47
C THR A 417 -2.91 -8.80 6.35
N GLY A 418 -2.07 -9.11 5.34
CA GLY A 418 -1.60 -10.44 5.02
C GLY A 418 -0.14 -10.70 5.42
N TYR A 419 0.27 -11.91 5.21
CA TYR A 419 1.67 -12.36 5.24
C TYR A 419 1.91 -13.34 4.11
N VAL A 420 3.15 -13.46 3.67
CA VAL A 420 3.51 -14.40 2.59
C VAL A 420 3.25 -15.81 3.07
N CYS A 421 2.55 -16.60 2.26
CA CYS A 421 2.27 -18.00 2.58
C CYS A 421 3.58 -18.78 2.80
N PRO A 422 3.79 -19.39 3.98
CA PRO A 422 5.03 -20.11 4.28
C PRO A 422 5.19 -21.37 3.42
N ARG A 423 4.09 -21.90 2.88
CA ARG A 423 4.08 -23.11 2.08
C ARG A 423 4.48 -22.89 0.62
N CYS A 424 3.96 -21.86 -0.03
CA CYS A 424 4.24 -21.59 -1.44
C CYS A 424 5.11 -20.35 -1.69
N HIS A 425 5.42 -19.59 -0.66
CA HIS A 425 6.20 -18.32 -0.74
C HIS A 425 5.71 -17.35 -1.81
N GLY A 426 4.38 -17.34 -2.04
CA GLY A 426 3.73 -16.46 -3.01
C GLY A 426 3.61 -17.02 -4.44
N THR A 427 4.08 -18.25 -4.69
CA THR A 427 4.03 -18.86 -6.03
C THR A 427 2.65 -19.43 -6.40
N GLY A 428 1.79 -19.68 -5.40
CA GLY A 428 0.48 -20.33 -5.60
C GLY A 428 0.56 -21.84 -5.87
N MET A 429 1.77 -22.39 -5.99
CA MET A 429 2.01 -23.81 -6.26
C MET A 429 2.98 -24.39 -5.24
N VAL A 430 2.75 -25.63 -4.86
CA VAL A 430 3.63 -26.39 -4.00
C VAL A 430 4.08 -27.67 -4.72
N ARG A 431 5.29 -28.10 -4.42
CA ARG A 431 5.82 -29.34 -4.99
C ARG A 431 5.01 -30.55 -4.49
N ASP A 432 4.71 -31.48 -5.38
CA ASP A 432 4.03 -32.72 -5.04
C ASP A 432 4.75 -33.48 -3.93
N LEU A 433 3.99 -34.06 -3.00
CA LEU A 433 4.47 -34.76 -1.82
C LEU A 433 5.49 -35.86 -2.17
N ARG A 434 5.18 -36.69 -3.17
CA ARG A 434 6.05 -37.78 -3.63
C ARG A 434 7.35 -37.26 -4.21
N SER A 435 7.25 -36.25 -5.07
CA SER A 435 8.41 -35.58 -5.68
C SER A 435 9.34 -34.97 -4.63
N LEU A 436 8.75 -34.28 -3.64
CA LEU A 436 9.51 -33.69 -2.54
C LEU A 436 10.17 -34.77 -1.66
N SER A 437 9.43 -35.80 -1.28
CA SER A 437 9.95 -36.90 -0.47
C SER A 437 11.11 -37.62 -1.15
N LEU A 438 11.03 -37.86 -2.46
CA LEU A 438 12.13 -38.45 -3.22
C LEU A 438 13.36 -37.54 -3.29
N SER A 439 13.14 -36.23 -3.36
CA SER A 439 14.23 -35.25 -3.29
C SER A 439 14.95 -35.28 -1.94
N ILE A 440 14.19 -35.41 -0.86
CA ILE A 440 14.71 -35.55 0.49
C ILE A 440 15.50 -36.85 0.60
N MET A 441 14.96 -37.98 0.11
CA MET A 441 15.68 -39.27 0.10
C MET A 441 17.04 -39.17 -0.60
N ARG A 442 17.10 -38.56 -1.80
CA ARG A 442 18.36 -38.37 -2.51
C ARG A 442 19.35 -37.51 -1.72
N LYS A 443 18.85 -36.47 -1.02
CA LYS A 443 19.71 -35.65 -0.18
C LYS A 443 20.24 -36.41 1.03
N VAL A 444 19.43 -37.25 1.65
CA VAL A 444 19.85 -38.13 2.75
C VAL A 444 20.87 -39.16 2.25
N GLU A 445 20.65 -39.78 1.10
CA GLU A 445 21.60 -40.67 0.44
C GLU A 445 22.95 -39.99 0.18
N GLU A 446 22.92 -38.78 -0.38
CA GLU A 446 24.13 -38.00 -0.62
C GLU A 446 24.92 -37.75 0.68
N ILE A 447 24.25 -37.34 1.75
CA ILE A 447 24.86 -37.04 3.04
C ILE A 447 25.44 -38.35 3.66
N ALA A 448 24.65 -39.41 3.68
CA ALA A 448 25.06 -40.70 4.28
C ALA A 448 26.25 -41.36 3.57
N LEU A 449 26.35 -41.22 2.24
CA LEU A 449 27.42 -41.83 1.43
C LEU A 449 28.66 -40.94 1.30
N ARG A 450 28.53 -39.62 1.39
CA ARG A 450 29.63 -38.67 1.14
C ARG A 450 30.51 -38.46 2.37
N GLU A 451 29.92 -38.43 3.55
CA GLU A 451 30.61 -38.17 4.80
C GLU A 451 30.36 -39.33 5.78
N ARG A 452 31.38 -39.76 6.47
CA ARG A 452 31.25 -40.79 7.54
C ARG A 452 30.63 -40.13 8.77
N HIS A 453 29.29 -40.10 8.80
CA HIS A 453 28.52 -39.67 9.95
C HIS A 453 28.06 -40.86 10.75
N GLY A 454 27.89 -40.72 12.07
CA GLY A 454 27.27 -41.76 12.91
C GLY A 454 25.77 -41.83 12.74
N GLU A 455 25.13 -40.67 12.59
CA GLU A 455 23.69 -40.52 12.44
C GLU A 455 23.34 -39.32 11.59
N VAL A 456 22.33 -39.47 10.76
CA VAL A 456 21.66 -38.37 10.02
C VAL A 456 20.21 -38.28 10.51
N GLN A 457 19.87 -37.16 11.12
CA GLN A 457 18.50 -36.85 11.54
C GLN A 457 17.89 -35.85 10.57
N ILE A 458 16.67 -36.14 10.12
CA ILE A 458 15.90 -35.25 9.27
C ILE A 458 14.57 -34.89 9.94
N GLU A 459 14.33 -33.62 10.13
CA GLU A 459 13.04 -33.10 10.58
C GLU A 459 12.23 -32.70 9.35
N VAL A 460 11.05 -33.28 9.19
CA VAL A 460 10.20 -33.10 8.00
C VAL A 460 8.74 -32.94 8.43
N PRO A 461 7.89 -32.31 7.59
CA PRO A 461 6.45 -32.29 7.80
C PRO A 461 5.88 -33.71 8.04
N VAL A 462 4.83 -33.79 8.84
CA VAL A 462 4.21 -35.07 9.26
C VAL A 462 3.84 -35.98 8.08
N GLU A 463 3.29 -35.39 7.01
CA GLU A 463 2.88 -36.11 5.80
C GLU A 463 4.09 -36.74 5.07
N ILE A 464 5.20 -35.99 5.01
CA ILE A 464 6.44 -36.47 4.40
C ILE A 464 7.08 -37.59 5.26
N ALA A 465 7.08 -37.40 6.58
CA ALA A 465 7.56 -38.45 7.49
C ALA A 465 6.75 -39.74 7.32
N ALA A 466 5.45 -39.67 7.27
CA ALA A 466 4.56 -40.83 7.03
C ALA A 466 4.89 -41.53 5.71
N PHE A 467 5.08 -40.77 4.63
CA PHE A 467 5.46 -41.34 3.34
C PHE A 467 6.82 -42.03 3.38
N LEU A 468 7.84 -41.39 3.94
CA LEU A 468 9.20 -41.93 4.02
C LEU A 468 9.25 -43.20 4.88
N LEU A 469 8.63 -43.18 6.05
CA LEU A 469 8.66 -44.30 7.01
C LEU A 469 7.84 -45.50 6.55
N ASN A 470 6.79 -45.30 5.78
CA ASN A 470 5.94 -46.38 5.28
C ASN A 470 6.34 -46.83 3.87
N GLU A 471 6.21 -45.94 2.88
CA GLU A 471 6.42 -46.33 1.48
C GLU A 471 7.89 -46.45 1.08
N LYS A 472 8.81 -45.75 1.75
CA LYS A 472 10.26 -45.78 1.49
C LYS A 472 11.07 -46.47 2.57
N ARG A 473 10.43 -47.22 3.44
CA ARG A 473 11.07 -47.94 4.53
C ARG A 473 12.19 -48.86 4.05
N HIS A 474 11.96 -49.63 3.00
CA HIS A 474 13.00 -50.54 2.45
C HIS A 474 14.23 -49.78 1.94
N SER A 475 14.01 -48.60 1.30
CA SER A 475 15.11 -47.75 0.82
C SER A 475 15.92 -47.16 1.98
N LEU A 476 15.28 -46.76 3.06
CA LEU A 476 15.94 -46.25 4.25
C LEU A 476 16.79 -47.36 4.93
N VAL A 477 16.23 -48.56 5.13
CA VAL A 477 16.94 -49.69 5.70
C VAL A 477 18.13 -50.12 4.84
N TYR A 478 17.96 -50.15 3.52
CA TYR A 478 19.04 -50.44 2.58
C TYR A 478 20.16 -49.41 2.67
N LEU A 479 19.81 -48.14 2.77
CA LEU A 479 20.77 -47.03 2.92
C LEU A 479 21.58 -47.17 4.22
N GLU A 480 20.92 -47.46 5.35
CA GLU A 480 21.58 -47.70 6.63
C GLU A 480 22.56 -48.89 6.58
N GLN A 481 22.15 -49.99 5.94
CA GLN A 481 22.99 -51.20 5.78
C GLN A 481 24.22 -50.95 4.89
N THR A 482 24.07 -50.16 3.83
CA THR A 482 25.15 -49.89 2.86
C THR A 482 26.09 -48.79 3.30
N SER A 483 25.60 -47.76 3.98
CA SER A 483 26.41 -46.63 4.44
C SER A 483 27.00 -46.83 5.85
N GLY A 484 26.38 -47.67 6.66
CA GLY A 484 26.71 -47.82 8.08
C GLY A 484 26.24 -46.62 8.93
N VAL A 485 25.45 -45.71 8.35
CA VAL A 485 24.94 -44.49 8.98
C VAL A 485 23.50 -44.73 9.41
N ARG A 486 23.15 -44.38 10.64
CA ARG A 486 21.76 -44.40 11.11
C ARG A 486 20.98 -43.21 10.51
N VAL A 487 19.78 -43.48 10.00
CA VAL A 487 18.89 -42.45 9.46
C VAL A 487 17.62 -42.35 10.30
N THR A 488 17.43 -41.23 10.95
CA THR A 488 16.27 -40.96 11.81
C THR A 488 15.37 -39.90 11.17
N VAL A 489 14.13 -40.30 10.88
CA VAL A 489 13.10 -39.37 10.34
C VAL A 489 12.22 -38.88 11.48
N LEU A 490 12.22 -37.61 11.74
CA LEU A 490 11.48 -36.96 12.81
C LEU A 490 10.31 -36.15 12.21
N PRO A 491 9.06 -36.52 12.49
CA PRO A 491 7.91 -35.71 12.10
C PRO A 491 7.85 -34.42 12.93
N HIS A 492 7.74 -33.31 12.28
CA HIS A 492 7.63 -32.01 12.94
C HIS A 492 6.28 -31.32 12.57
N PRO A 493 5.36 -31.13 13.54
CA PRO A 493 4.00 -30.67 13.27
C PRO A 493 3.91 -29.20 12.80
N HIS A 494 4.95 -28.41 13.05
CA HIS A 494 4.98 -26.99 12.70
C HIS A 494 5.83 -26.67 11.47
N LEU A 495 6.45 -27.67 10.84
CA LEU A 495 7.11 -27.49 9.55
C LEU A 495 6.07 -27.56 8.42
N GLU A 496 6.10 -26.54 7.58
CA GLU A 496 5.33 -26.53 6.33
C GLU A 496 6.18 -27.05 5.18
N THR A 497 5.57 -27.74 4.23
CA THR A 497 6.24 -28.06 2.97
C THR A 497 6.54 -26.76 2.20
N PRO A 498 7.73 -26.54 1.60
CA PRO A 498 8.82 -27.52 1.39
C PRO A 498 9.94 -27.53 2.45
N ASP A 499 9.74 -26.98 3.61
CA ASP A 499 10.79 -26.81 4.61
C ASP A 499 11.28 -28.17 5.16
N VAL A 500 12.58 -28.31 5.24
CA VAL A 500 13.27 -29.49 5.76
C VAL A 500 14.48 -29.05 6.57
N CYS A 501 14.58 -29.55 7.77
CA CYS A 501 15.76 -29.33 8.61
C CYS A 501 16.57 -30.64 8.70
N SER A 502 17.84 -30.61 8.36
CA SER A 502 18.75 -31.76 8.49
C SER A 502 19.82 -31.47 9.53
N LYS A 503 19.97 -32.40 10.46
CA LYS A 503 21.05 -32.38 11.46
C LYS A 503 21.86 -33.68 11.29
N TYR A 504 23.16 -33.58 11.41
CA TYR A 504 24.05 -34.74 11.33
C TYR A 504 25.09 -34.66 12.44
N THR A 505 25.37 -35.83 13.01
CA THR A 505 26.36 -35.99 14.06
C THR A 505 27.56 -36.73 13.46
N ARG A 506 28.76 -36.12 13.55
CA ARG A 506 30.02 -36.82 13.18
C ARG A 506 30.33 -37.90 14.21
N LEU A 507 30.87 -39.00 13.72
CA LEU A 507 31.49 -40.03 14.57
C LEU A 507 32.70 -39.47 15.29
#